data_b2c61b65cecc6a524fe1c5159dd1fff8
#
_entry.id   b2c61b65cecc6a524fe1c5159dd1fff8
#
_cell.length_a   1.000
_cell.length_b   1.000
_cell.length_c   1.000
_cell.angle_alpha   90.00
_cell.angle_beta   90.00
_cell.angle_gamma   90.00
#
_symmetry.space_group_name_H-M   'P 1'
#
loop_
_entity.id
_entity.type
_entity.pdbx_description
1 polymer ?
#
loop_
_entity_poly.entity_id
_entity_poly.type
_entity_poly.pdbx_seq_one_letter_code
_entity_poly.pdbx_strand_id
1 'polypeptide(L)'
;CRCSQNSAAMMPSTITPKINATEGLTHFERRVNGVQSTLALEDVVYIWLPNRAGEIGPGVAPAQAALSASGALAAIDSTAENLFANGAVRPTIAFIDDNMPDAELERVQSTIQRKLSGVKSALGFVAVSKKVEFATIGDPPDNLAMPELTTTKREDVATALGVPQTLLFSQAANFATSQQDTLNFYDMTVIPHAMRQLSAFN
;
A
#
# COMPACT_ATOMS: atom_id res chain seq x y z
N CYS A 1 18.05 10.45 39.30
CA CYS A 1 17.58 9.78 38.07
C CYS A 1 18.49 8.59 37.80
N ARG A 2 18.03 7.37 38.10
CA ARG A 2 18.71 6.14 37.65
C ARG A 2 18.18 5.85 36.25
N CYS A 3 18.87 6.31 35.20
CA CYS A 3 18.71 5.73 33.89
C CYS A 3 19.17 4.26 33.98
N SER A 4 18.24 3.33 33.97
CA SER A 4 18.52 1.91 33.79
C SER A 4 19.17 1.73 32.43
N GLN A 5 20.36 1.19 32.37
CA GLN A 5 21.19 0.99 31.17
C GLN A 5 20.65 -0.07 30.19
N ASN A 6 19.38 -0.46 30.29
CA ASN A 6 18.74 -1.47 29.45
C ASN A 6 17.43 -0.98 28.82
N SER A 7 17.44 0.17 28.15
CA SER A 7 16.31 0.56 27.31
C SER A 7 16.36 -0.22 26.00
N ALA A 8 15.64 -1.33 25.92
CA ALA A 8 15.46 -2.06 24.67
C ALA A 8 14.26 -1.50 23.91
N ALA A 9 14.48 -1.14 22.64
CA ALA A 9 13.36 -0.82 21.75
C ALA A 9 12.48 -2.06 21.57
N MET A 10 11.20 -1.94 21.91
CA MET A 10 10.23 -3.02 21.76
C MET A 10 9.43 -2.85 20.48
N MET A 11 9.12 -3.95 19.79
CA MET A 11 8.27 -3.87 18.59
C MET A 11 6.84 -3.50 18.98
N PRO A 12 6.26 -2.46 18.39
CA PRO A 12 4.89 -2.00 18.71
C PRO A 12 3.83 -3.09 18.56
N SER A 13 4.01 -4.00 17.60
CA SER A 13 3.09 -5.12 17.35
C SER A 13 3.02 -6.15 18.49
N THR A 14 4.01 -6.16 19.40
CA THR A 14 4.06 -7.08 20.52
C THR A 14 3.48 -6.51 21.80
N ILE A 15 3.16 -5.23 21.83
CA ILE A 15 2.71 -4.51 23.02
C ILE A 15 1.31 -3.96 22.79
N THR A 16 0.42 -4.23 23.74
CA THR A 16 -0.95 -3.72 23.75
C THR A 16 -1.16 -2.86 24.99
N PRO A 17 -1.48 -1.55 24.86
CA PRO A 17 -1.84 -0.73 25.99
C PRO A 17 -3.20 -1.16 26.54
N LYS A 18 -3.33 -1.27 27.84
CA LYS A 18 -4.59 -1.53 28.52
C LYS A 18 -5.10 -0.24 29.11
N ILE A 19 -6.29 0.12 28.68
CA ILE A 19 -6.91 1.40 28.98
C ILE A 19 -8.23 1.14 29.70
N ASN A 20 -8.41 1.79 30.85
CA ASN A 20 -9.66 1.80 31.60
C ASN A 20 -10.32 3.16 31.43
N ALA A 21 -11.64 3.19 31.27
CA ALA A 21 -12.42 4.41 31.11
C ALA A 21 -12.29 5.38 32.30
N THR A 22 -12.02 4.87 33.51
CA THR A 22 -11.93 5.67 34.73
C THR A 22 -10.52 6.11 35.07
N GLU A 23 -9.52 5.24 34.82
CA GLU A 23 -8.13 5.44 35.26
C GLU A 23 -7.20 5.80 34.08
N GLY A 24 -7.70 5.73 32.85
CA GLY A 24 -6.87 5.92 31.66
C GLY A 24 -5.99 4.71 31.36
N LEU A 25 -4.75 4.94 30.98
CA LEU A 25 -3.77 3.90 30.71
C LEU A 25 -3.30 3.27 32.02
N THR A 26 -3.53 1.96 32.19
CA THR A 26 -3.22 1.23 33.44
C THR A 26 -1.93 0.42 33.38
N HIS A 27 -1.71 -0.32 32.31
CA HIS A 27 -0.52 -1.14 32.11
C HIS A 27 -0.36 -1.53 30.65
N PHE A 28 0.75 -2.20 30.32
CA PHE A 28 0.97 -2.77 28.98
C PHE A 28 1.02 -4.29 29.05
N GLU A 29 0.38 -4.95 28.10
CA GLU A 29 0.56 -6.38 27.88
C GLU A 29 1.51 -6.60 26.72
N ARG A 30 2.58 -7.35 26.94
CA ARG A 30 3.53 -7.76 25.91
C ARG A 30 3.36 -9.23 25.61
N ARG A 31 3.19 -9.57 24.32
CA ARG A 31 3.12 -10.97 23.86
C ARG A 31 4.25 -11.27 22.89
N VAL A 32 5.12 -12.20 23.25
CA VAL A 32 6.25 -12.65 22.43
C VAL A 32 6.27 -14.17 22.43
N ASN A 33 6.27 -14.78 21.25
CA ASN A 33 6.30 -16.25 21.09
C ASN A 33 5.26 -17.01 21.94
N GLY A 34 4.05 -16.44 22.06
CA GLY A 34 2.97 -17.04 22.85
C GLY A 34 3.03 -16.79 24.36
N VAL A 35 4.12 -16.24 24.85
CA VAL A 35 4.26 -15.86 26.27
C VAL A 35 3.76 -14.42 26.45
N GLN A 36 2.86 -14.25 27.42
CA GLN A 36 2.32 -12.94 27.80
C GLN A 36 2.99 -12.46 29.08
N SER A 37 3.44 -11.21 29.09
CA SER A 37 3.97 -10.53 30.26
C SER A 37 3.31 -9.17 30.44
N THR A 38 3.14 -8.73 31.67
CA THR A 38 2.59 -7.42 32.02
C THR A 38 3.74 -6.49 32.38
N LEU A 39 3.73 -5.27 31.82
CA LEU A 39 4.69 -4.21 32.07
C LEU A 39 4.00 -3.07 32.78
N ALA A 40 4.65 -2.51 33.80
CA ALA A 40 4.14 -1.32 34.49
C ALA A 40 4.32 -0.06 33.65
N LEU A 41 3.59 1.00 33.97
CA LEU A 41 3.70 2.29 33.26
C LEU A 41 5.10 2.91 33.38
N GLU A 42 5.76 2.72 34.51
CA GLU A 42 7.10 3.22 34.80
C GLU A 42 8.21 2.51 34.04
N ASP A 43 7.93 1.32 33.48
CA ASP A 43 8.89 0.52 32.73
C ASP A 43 8.87 0.83 31.24
N VAL A 44 7.90 1.63 30.77
CA VAL A 44 7.65 1.83 29.33
C VAL A 44 7.53 3.31 28.99
N VAL A 45 8.37 3.80 28.10
CA VAL A 45 8.16 5.09 27.44
C VAL A 45 7.22 4.88 26.26
N TYR A 46 5.98 5.32 26.39
CA TYR A 46 4.94 5.15 25.40
C TYR A 46 4.60 6.46 24.70
N ILE A 47 4.86 6.51 23.40
CA ILE A 47 4.63 7.70 22.57
C ILE A 47 3.52 7.40 21.58
N TRP A 48 2.42 8.16 21.65
CA TRP A 48 1.28 8.00 20.74
C TRP A 48 0.80 9.33 20.18
N LEU A 49 0.06 9.25 19.09
CA LEU A 49 -0.69 10.38 18.56
C LEU A 49 -2.02 10.52 19.34
N PRO A 50 -2.44 11.76 19.64
CA PRO A 50 -3.71 11.97 20.32
C PRO A 50 -4.87 11.46 19.48
N ASN A 51 -5.81 10.80 20.12
CA ASN A 51 -7.03 10.33 19.48
C ASN A 51 -8.02 11.51 19.36
N ARG A 52 -8.36 11.88 18.13
CA ARG A 52 -9.36 12.94 17.89
C ARG A 52 -10.81 12.46 17.99
N ALA A 53 -11.02 11.15 17.94
CA ALA A 53 -12.35 10.54 17.99
C ALA A 53 -12.72 10.02 19.39
N GLY A 54 -11.80 10.08 20.35
CA GLY A 54 -12.04 9.61 21.73
C GLY A 54 -11.10 10.29 22.72
N GLU A 55 -11.53 10.37 23.98
CA GLU A 55 -10.75 11.03 25.03
C GLU A 55 -9.54 10.20 25.47
N ILE A 56 -9.60 8.88 25.29
CA ILE A 56 -8.61 7.94 25.81
C ILE A 56 -8.13 7.02 24.70
N GLY A 57 -6.83 6.80 24.66
CA GLY A 57 -6.19 5.85 23.77
C GLY A 57 -5.44 6.49 22.59
N PRO A 58 -4.67 5.67 21.88
CA PRO A 58 -3.89 6.15 20.75
C PRO A 58 -4.79 6.54 19.57
N GLY A 59 -4.41 7.61 18.89
CA GLY A 59 -5.01 8.01 17.61
C GLY A 59 -4.55 7.16 16.45
N VAL A 60 -5.17 7.39 15.30
CA VAL A 60 -4.83 6.71 14.05
C VAL A 60 -3.42 7.12 13.60
N ALA A 61 -2.61 6.14 13.28
CA ALA A 61 -1.28 6.40 12.74
C ALA A 61 -1.37 6.98 11.31
N PRO A 62 -0.48 7.92 10.92
CA PRO A 62 -0.43 8.45 9.55
C PRO A 62 -0.30 7.35 8.50
N ALA A 63 0.51 6.33 8.76
CA ALA A 63 0.64 5.17 7.89
C ALA A 63 -0.69 4.41 7.70
N GLN A 64 -1.54 4.34 8.72
CA GLN A 64 -2.87 3.72 8.62
C GLN A 64 -3.80 4.53 7.72
N ALA A 65 -3.72 5.85 7.76
CA ALA A 65 -4.46 6.71 6.84
C ALA A 65 -4.03 6.51 5.38
N ALA A 66 -2.75 6.19 5.14
CA ALA A 66 -2.19 5.91 3.82
C ALA A 66 -2.51 4.50 3.29
N LEU A 67 -3.00 3.55 4.12
CA LEU A 67 -3.19 2.14 3.72
C LEU A 67 -4.12 1.96 2.52
N SER A 68 -5.21 2.72 2.45
CA SER A 68 -6.16 2.63 1.34
C SER A 68 -5.51 3.04 0.01
N ALA A 69 -4.76 4.15 0.02
CA ALA A 69 -4.08 4.65 -1.17
C ALA A 69 -2.91 3.73 -1.59
N SER A 70 -2.13 3.21 -0.64
CA SER A 70 -1.05 2.26 -0.92
C SER A 70 -1.57 0.91 -1.40
N GLY A 71 -2.72 0.44 -0.89
CA GLY A 71 -3.39 -0.75 -1.40
C GLY A 71 -3.85 -0.60 -2.85
N ALA A 72 -4.38 0.58 -3.22
CA ALA A 72 -4.72 0.88 -4.60
C ALA A 72 -3.49 0.91 -5.52
N LEU A 73 -2.36 1.49 -5.07
CA LEU A 73 -1.09 1.45 -5.81
C LEU A 73 -0.61 0.02 -6.04
N ALA A 74 -0.61 -0.81 -5.01
CA ALA A 74 -0.21 -2.21 -5.13
C ALA A 74 -1.12 -2.99 -6.11
N ALA A 75 -2.41 -2.69 -6.13
CA ALA A 75 -3.33 -3.29 -7.10
C ALA A 75 -3.05 -2.83 -8.54
N ILE A 76 -2.73 -1.57 -8.75
CA ILE A 76 -2.33 -1.03 -10.06
C ILE A 76 -1.05 -1.72 -10.54
N ASP A 77 -0.02 -1.82 -9.68
CA ASP A 77 1.25 -2.46 -10.01
C ASP A 77 1.05 -3.94 -10.34
N SER A 78 0.26 -4.68 -9.54
CA SER A 78 -0.08 -6.08 -9.83
C SER A 78 -0.85 -6.24 -11.15
N THR A 79 -1.75 -5.31 -11.46
CA THR A 79 -2.50 -5.33 -12.73
C THR A 79 -1.55 -5.10 -13.91
N ALA A 80 -0.65 -4.13 -13.80
CA ALA A 80 0.37 -3.86 -14.81
C ALA A 80 1.31 -5.07 -14.99
N GLU A 81 1.79 -5.67 -13.90
CA GLU A 81 2.62 -6.87 -13.92
C GLU A 81 1.93 -8.02 -14.65
N ASN A 82 0.68 -8.33 -14.30
CA ASN A 82 -0.11 -9.38 -14.94
C ASN A 82 -0.36 -9.09 -16.42
N LEU A 83 -0.63 -7.83 -16.77
CA LEU A 83 -0.82 -7.44 -18.16
C LEU A 83 0.47 -7.69 -19.00
N PHE A 84 1.61 -7.27 -18.48
CA PHE A 84 2.89 -7.49 -19.16
C PHE A 84 3.32 -8.95 -19.17
N ALA A 85 3.12 -9.70 -18.09
CA ALA A 85 3.42 -11.12 -18.02
C ALA A 85 2.61 -11.92 -19.05
N ASN A 86 1.37 -11.52 -19.31
CA ASN A 86 0.51 -12.11 -20.33
C ASN A 86 0.71 -11.51 -21.74
N GLY A 87 1.76 -10.71 -21.95
CA GLY A 87 2.08 -10.13 -23.26
C GLY A 87 1.16 -8.98 -23.65
N ALA A 88 0.60 -8.25 -22.67
CA ALA A 88 -0.34 -7.15 -22.85
C ALA A 88 -1.65 -7.55 -23.60
N VAL A 89 -1.96 -8.85 -23.61
CA VAL A 89 -3.20 -9.36 -24.22
C VAL A 89 -4.33 -9.16 -23.23
N ARG A 90 -5.39 -8.50 -23.69
CA ARG A 90 -6.62 -8.34 -22.91
C ARG A 90 -7.38 -9.65 -22.76
N PRO A 91 -8.17 -9.82 -21.70
CA PRO A 91 -9.13 -10.90 -21.62
C PRO A 91 -10.00 -10.89 -22.87
N THR A 92 -9.96 -11.96 -23.61
CA THR A 92 -10.67 -12.08 -24.88
C THR A 92 -11.51 -13.33 -24.85
N ILE A 93 -12.78 -13.23 -25.19
CA ILE A 93 -13.64 -14.37 -25.45
C ILE A 93 -13.52 -14.73 -26.93
N ALA A 94 -13.22 -15.99 -27.18
CA ALA A 94 -13.28 -16.55 -28.52
C ALA A 94 -14.63 -17.25 -28.68
N PHE A 95 -15.45 -16.78 -29.63
CA PHE A 95 -16.67 -17.48 -30.04
C PHE A 95 -16.32 -18.48 -31.13
N ILE A 96 -16.58 -19.75 -30.85
CA ILE A 96 -16.35 -20.87 -31.73
C ILE A 96 -17.70 -21.49 -32.08
N ASP A 97 -17.81 -22.10 -33.26
CA ASP A 97 -19.05 -22.65 -33.80
C ASP A 97 -19.77 -23.56 -32.81
N ASP A 98 -21.10 -23.43 -32.69
CA ASP A 98 -21.95 -24.14 -31.70
C ASP A 98 -21.93 -25.68 -31.76
N ASN A 99 -21.30 -26.24 -32.79
CA ASN A 99 -21.28 -27.69 -33.04
C ASN A 99 -19.95 -28.37 -32.75
N MET A 100 -19.11 -27.78 -31.87
CA MET A 100 -17.80 -28.32 -31.52
C MET A 100 -17.88 -29.19 -30.26
N PRO A 101 -17.36 -30.43 -30.28
CA PRO A 101 -17.24 -31.26 -29.09
C PRO A 101 -16.34 -30.59 -28.02
N ASP A 102 -16.67 -30.72 -26.73
CA ASP A 102 -15.95 -30.12 -25.60
C ASP A 102 -14.45 -30.42 -25.60
N ALA A 103 -14.07 -31.65 -25.98
CA ALA A 103 -12.65 -32.03 -26.07
C ALA A 103 -11.86 -31.29 -27.14
N GLU A 104 -12.52 -30.84 -28.20
CA GLU A 104 -11.92 -30.05 -29.26
C GLU A 104 -11.85 -28.57 -28.88
N LEU A 105 -12.86 -28.09 -28.13
CA LEU A 105 -12.90 -26.76 -27.53
C LEU A 105 -11.72 -26.55 -26.58
N GLU A 106 -11.45 -27.49 -25.66
CA GLU A 106 -10.30 -27.43 -24.74
C GLU A 106 -8.97 -27.42 -25.48
N ARG A 107 -8.83 -28.18 -26.56
CA ARG A 107 -7.61 -28.19 -27.40
C ARG A 107 -7.39 -26.82 -28.07
N VAL A 108 -8.44 -26.21 -28.61
CA VAL A 108 -8.36 -24.88 -29.22
C VAL A 108 -8.01 -23.84 -28.17
N GLN A 109 -8.69 -23.85 -27.04
CA GLN A 109 -8.44 -22.94 -25.92
C GLN A 109 -6.98 -23.04 -25.42
N SER A 110 -6.49 -24.25 -25.16
CA SER A 110 -5.12 -24.48 -24.69
C SER A 110 -4.07 -24.05 -25.72
N THR A 111 -4.37 -24.21 -27.01
CA THR A 111 -3.50 -23.80 -28.11
C THR A 111 -3.44 -22.29 -28.25
N ILE A 112 -4.58 -21.59 -28.17
CA ILE A 112 -4.67 -20.14 -28.20
C ILE A 112 -3.95 -19.57 -26.98
N GLN A 113 -4.25 -20.08 -25.78
CA GLN A 113 -3.65 -19.61 -24.53
C GLN A 113 -2.11 -19.77 -24.55
N ARG A 114 -1.61 -20.94 -24.96
CA ARG A 114 -0.15 -21.19 -25.06
C ARG A 114 0.55 -20.32 -26.10
N LYS A 115 -0.13 -19.97 -27.19
CA LYS A 115 0.43 -19.16 -28.29
C LYS A 115 0.35 -17.66 -28.01
N LEU A 116 -0.64 -17.20 -27.23
CA LEU A 116 -0.84 -15.79 -26.92
C LEU A 116 -0.31 -15.39 -25.54
N SER A 117 0.05 -16.34 -24.68
CA SER A 117 0.59 -16.04 -23.34
C SER A 117 2.10 -15.74 -23.40
N GLY A 118 2.50 -14.73 -22.63
CA GLY A 118 3.89 -14.35 -22.40
C GLY A 118 4.41 -13.21 -23.28
N VAL A 119 5.38 -12.50 -22.77
CA VAL A 119 5.97 -11.30 -23.40
C VAL A 119 6.51 -11.59 -24.81
N LYS A 120 7.03 -12.79 -25.05
CA LYS A 120 7.55 -13.21 -26.37
C LYS A 120 6.45 -13.48 -27.41
N SER A 121 5.23 -13.65 -26.96
CA SER A 121 4.07 -13.99 -27.81
C SER A 121 3.18 -12.76 -28.09
N ALA A 122 3.50 -11.60 -27.56
CA ALA A 122 2.70 -10.37 -27.72
C ALA A 122 2.52 -9.95 -29.20
N LEU A 123 3.42 -10.37 -30.08
CA LEU A 123 3.36 -10.16 -31.53
C LEU A 123 3.13 -11.48 -32.30
N GLY A 124 2.73 -12.55 -31.59
CA GLY A 124 2.54 -13.86 -32.18
C GLY A 124 1.31 -13.92 -33.07
N PHE A 125 1.46 -14.51 -34.27
CA PHE A 125 0.36 -14.79 -35.16
C PHE A 125 -0.17 -16.20 -34.91
N VAL A 126 -1.49 -16.32 -34.70
CA VAL A 126 -2.15 -17.62 -34.53
C VAL A 126 -3.04 -17.87 -35.74
N ALA A 127 -2.67 -18.84 -36.59
CA ALA A 127 -3.51 -19.30 -37.67
C ALA A 127 -4.47 -20.38 -37.16
N VAL A 128 -5.76 -20.20 -37.35
CA VAL A 128 -6.82 -21.14 -36.97
C VAL A 128 -7.59 -21.52 -38.23
N SER A 129 -7.86 -22.80 -38.40
CA SER A 129 -8.51 -23.32 -39.61
C SER A 129 -10.05 -23.09 -39.64
N LYS A 130 -10.64 -22.63 -38.53
CA LYS A 130 -12.08 -22.31 -38.42
C LYS A 130 -12.29 -20.82 -38.15
N LYS A 131 -13.44 -20.31 -38.51
CA LYS A 131 -13.84 -18.92 -38.21
C LYS A 131 -14.00 -18.78 -36.70
N VAL A 132 -13.17 -17.96 -36.09
CA VAL A 132 -13.22 -17.60 -34.68
C VAL A 132 -13.49 -16.11 -34.59
N GLU A 133 -14.54 -15.73 -33.88
CA GLU A 133 -14.81 -14.33 -33.58
C GLU A 133 -14.27 -14.00 -32.19
N PHE A 134 -13.54 -12.91 -32.07
CA PHE A 134 -12.95 -12.49 -30.82
C PHE A 134 -13.67 -11.24 -30.31
N ALA A 135 -14.18 -11.32 -29.09
CA ALA A 135 -14.65 -10.15 -28.36
C ALA A 135 -13.71 -9.87 -27.17
N THR A 136 -13.13 -8.71 -27.15
CA THR A 136 -12.31 -8.25 -26.02
C THR A 136 -13.22 -7.76 -24.89
N ILE A 137 -12.94 -8.24 -23.68
CA ILE A 137 -13.67 -7.81 -22.48
C ILE A 137 -12.86 -6.73 -21.76
N GLY A 138 -13.56 -5.66 -21.36
CA GLY A 138 -12.98 -4.56 -20.60
C GLY A 138 -12.40 -3.43 -21.44
N ASP A 139 -12.22 -2.29 -20.79
CA ASP A 139 -11.65 -1.11 -21.40
C ASP A 139 -10.14 -1.26 -21.64
N PRO A 140 -9.60 -0.58 -22.68
CA PRO A 140 -8.16 -0.50 -22.87
C PRO A 140 -7.50 0.14 -21.64
N PRO A 141 -6.26 -0.25 -21.30
CA PRO A 141 -5.50 0.35 -20.19
C PRO A 141 -5.42 1.87 -20.26
N ASP A 142 -5.42 2.44 -21.47
CA ASP A 142 -5.43 3.88 -21.71
C ASP A 142 -6.71 4.55 -21.21
N ASN A 143 -7.86 3.85 -21.27
CA ASN A 143 -9.14 4.36 -20.78
C ASN A 143 -9.28 4.27 -19.26
N LEU A 144 -8.43 3.48 -18.60
CA LEU A 144 -8.44 3.34 -17.14
C LEU A 144 -7.74 4.49 -16.42
N ALA A 145 -7.23 5.49 -17.15
CA ALA A 145 -6.51 6.65 -16.60
C ALA A 145 -5.46 6.23 -15.53
N MET A 146 -4.82 5.09 -15.74
CA MET A 146 -3.86 4.51 -14.77
C MET A 146 -2.74 5.46 -14.36
N PRO A 147 -2.13 6.27 -15.28
CA PRO A 147 -1.09 7.22 -14.88
C PRO A 147 -1.59 8.30 -13.93
N GLU A 148 -2.79 8.86 -14.20
CA GLU A 148 -3.40 9.88 -13.35
C GLU A 148 -3.81 9.30 -12.00
N LEU A 149 -4.41 8.11 -12.00
CA LEU A 149 -4.78 7.41 -10.77
C LEU A 149 -3.54 7.10 -9.92
N THR A 150 -2.46 6.63 -10.53
CA THR A 150 -1.19 6.37 -9.85
C THR A 150 -0.64 7.65 -9.22
N THR A 151 -0.64 8.77 -9.95
CA THR A 151 -0.19 10.06 -9.46
C THR A 151 -1.03 10.51 -8.27
N THR A 152 -2.35 10.49 -8.40
CA THR A 152 -3.27 10.87 -7.32
C THR A 152 -3.08 10.01 -6.07
N LYS A 153 -2.91 8.69 -6.23
CA LYS A 153 -2.70 7.80 -5.07
C LYS A 153 -1.34 7.99 -4.40
N ARG A 154 -0.32 8.34 -5.15
CA ARG A 154 0.99 8.75 -4.57
C ARG A 154 0.89 10.05 -3.79
N GLU A 155 0.11 11.01 -4.30
CA GLU A 155 -0.19 12.27 -3.64
C GLU A 155 -0.97 12.05 -2.33
N ASP A 156 -1.96 11.17 -2.34
CA ASP A 156 -2.72 10.76 -1.15
C ASP A 156 -1.80 10.19 -0.07
N VAL A 157 -0.86 9.30 -0.43
CA VAL A 157 0.13 8.72 0.51
C VAL A 157 1.05 9.80 1.05
N ALA A 158 1.58 10.68 0.20
CA ALA A 158 2.45 11.78 0.60
C ALA A 158 1.74 12.71 1.59
N THR A 159 0.50 13.08 1.29
CA THR A 159 -0.33 13.94 2.14
C THR A 159 -0.62 13.29 3.49
N ALA A 160 -0.96 12.01 3.52
CA ALA A 160 -1.22 11.27 4.75
C ALA A 160 0.03 11.21 5.67
N LEU A 161 1.23 11.17 5.09
CA LEU A 161 2.50 11.16 5.81
C LEU A 161 3.03 12.57 6.11
N GLY A 162 2.37 13.62 5.61
CA GLY A 162 2.80 15.01 5.75
C GLY A 162 4.08 15.34 4.98
N VAL A 163 4.34 14.63 3.88
CA VAL A 163 5.52 14.85 3.02
C VAL A 163 5.09 15.69 1.81
N PRO A 164 5.73 16.84 1.55
CA PRO A 164 5.48 17.63 0.35
C PRO A 164 5.77 16.84 -0.93
N GLN A 165 4.89 16.97 -1.91
CA GLN A 165 5.01 16.27 -3.19
C GLN A 165 6.29 16.62 -3.95
N THR A 166 6.74 17.87 -3.83
CA THR A 166 7.97 18.39 -4.44
C THR A 166 9.25 17.66 -3.99
N LEU A 167 9.24 17.06 -2.78
CA LEU A 167 10.35 16.26 -2.28
C LEU A 167 10.35 14.83 -2.83
N LEU A 168 9.18 14.35 -3.29
CA LEU A 168 9.02 12.98 -3.79
C LEU A 168 9.07 12.90 -5.32
N PHE A 169 8.64 13.97 -6.02
CA PHE A 169 8.49 13.97 -7.47
C PHE A 169 9.25 15.15 -8.08
N SER A 170 10.29 14.85 -8.85
CA SER A 170 11.17 15.84 -9.48
C SER A 170 10.49 16.73 -10.52
N GLN A 171 9.30 16.40 -10.99
CA GLN A 171 8.60 17.15 -12.04
C GLN A 171 7.89 18.42 -11.54
N ALA A 172 7.70 18.58 -10.24
CA ALA A 172 6.92 19.69 -9.68
C ALA A 172 7.79 20.83 -9.11
N ALA A 173 9.12 20.69 -9.07
CA ALA A 173 9.96 21.57 -8.28
C ALA A 173 10.79 22.55 -9.11
N ASN A 174 10.45 23.83 -8.97
CA ASN A 174 11.42 24.89 -9.11
C ASN A 174 12.36 24.85 -7.88
N PHE A 175 13.67 25.10 -8.05
CA PHE A 175 14.66 25.02 -6.95
C PHE A 175 14.25 25.84 -5.72
N ALA A 176 13.74 27.06 -5.92
CA ALA A 176 13.27 27.92 -4.84
C ALA A 176 12.06 27.33 -4.08
N THR A 177 11.11 26.74 -4.78
CA THR A 177 9.94 26.09 -4.19
C THR A 177 10.34 24.85 -3.40
N SER A 178 11.25 24.03 -3.94
CA SER A 178 11.76 22.84 -3.26
C SER A 178 12.48 23.15 -1.96
N GLN A 179 13.23 24.25 -1.91
CA GLN A 179 13.90 24.70 -0.69
C GLN A 179 12.91 25.15 0.38
N GLN A 180 11.88 25.91 -0.01
CA GLN A 180 10.83 26.33 0.91
C GLN A 180 10.00 25.15 1.42
N ASP A 181 9.67 24.21 0.56
CA ASP A 181 8.93 23.00 0.93
C ASP A 181 9.72 22.08 1.86
N THR A 182 11.06 22.07 1.71
CA THR A 182 11.93 21.36 2.65
C THR A 182 11.85 21.98 4.04
N LEU A 183 11.92 23.30 4.16
CA LEU A 183 11.76 23.99 5.43
C LEU A 183 10.39 23.75 6.05
N ASN A 184 9.34 23.88 5.26
CA ASN A 184 7.96 23.59 5.70
C ASN A 184 7.81 22.15 6.18
N PHE A 185 8.44 21.19 5.52
CA PHE A 185 8.41 19.78 5.94
C PHE A 185 9.06 19.60 7.32
N TYR A 186 10.22 20.22 7.54
CA TYR A 186 10.87 20.18 8.85
C TYR A 186 10.00 20.84 9.92
N ASP A 187 9.48 22.03 9.67
CA ASP A 187 8.73 22.80 10.65
C ASP A 187 7.37 22.17 10.99
N MET A 188 6.65 21.67 9.99
CA MET A 188 5.27 21.18 10.18
C MET A 188 5.18 19.67 10.44
N THR A 189 6.15 18.87 10.01
CA THR A 189 6.11 17.42 10.14
C THR A 189 7.19 16.88 11.06
N VAL A 190 8.46 17.16 10.78
CA VAL A 190 9.58 16.54 11.50
C VAL A 190 9.71 17.07 12.93
N ILE A 191 9.73 18.39 13.10
CA ILE A 191 9.92 19.03 14.43
C ILE A 191 8.82 18.67 15.41
N PRO A 192 7.51 18.72 15.06
CA PRO A 192 6.45 18.29 15.99
C PRO A 192 6.58 16.83 16.43
N HIS A 193 6.99 15.93 15.52
CA HIS A 193 7.26 14.54 15.89
C HIS A 193 8.47 14.39 16.81
N ALA A 194 9.56 15.09 16.52
CA ALA A 194 10.76 15.09 17.35
C ALA A 194 10.50 15.67 18.76
N MET A 195 9.78 16.78 18.84
CA MET A 195 9.41 17.41 20.12
C MET A 195 8.53 16.50 20.98
N ARG A 196 7.60 15.74 20.36
CA ARG A 196 6.79 14.75 21.07
C ARG A 196 7.64 13.63 21.65
N GLN A 197 8.64 13.16 20.91
CA GLN A 197 9.58 12.17 21.41
C GLN A 197 10.41 12.73 22.58
N LEU A 198 10.94 13.93 22.44
CA LEU A 198 11.72 14.59 23.50
C LEU A 198 10.88 14.81 24.77
N SER A 199 9.62 15.20 24.64
CA SER A 199 8.73 15.40 25.80
C SER A 199 8.39 14.12 26.55
N ALA A 200 8.51 12.96 25.93
CA ALA A 200 8.27 11.67 26.57
C ALA A 200 9.47 11.18 27.38
N PHE A 201 10.67 11.74 27.15
CA PHE A 201 11.89 11.43 27.89
C PHE A 201 12.20 12.41 29.05
N ASN A 202 11.50 13.52 29.12
CA ASN A 202 11.61 14.53 30.18
C ASN A 202 10.52 14.36 31.23
#